data_7b575a7aa5fefabcadfd3cfb147e404e
#
_entry.id   7b575a7aa5fefabcadfd3cfb147e404e
#
_cell.length_a   1.000
_cell.length_b   1.000
_cell.length_c   1.000
_cell.angle_alpha   90.00
_cell.angle_beta   90.00
_cell.angle_gamma   90.00
#
_symmetry.space_group_name_H-M   'P 1'
#
loop_
_entity.id
_entity.type
_entity.pdbx_description
1 polymer ?
#
loop_
_entity_poly.entity_id
_entity_poly.type
_entity_poly.pdbx_seq_one_letter_code
_entity_poly.pdbx_strand_id
1 'polypeptide(L)'
;MTPEQRALRDRFAAVPESLARAARSANSRPSAPGEWSSSDIVRHLIAVDQEVWEPRLRQVATENDPAWPWVEPDRWNGAPGASLDELLDEFAARRSSMVAGLDGLDERGWARAGTHATYGRLDVAGLIERAADHDQEHLASLA
;
A
#
# COMPACT_ATOMS: atom_id res chain seq x y z
N MET A 1 18.39 -8.78 5.26
CA MET A 1 17.11 -9.21 4.65
C MET A 1 17.23 -10.65 4.19
N THR A 2 16.31 -11.50 4.63
CA THR A 2 16.24 -12.88 4.11
C THR A 2 15.78 -12.87 2.65
N PRO A 3 15.96 -13.98 1.89
CA PRO A 3 15.41 -14.06 0.53
C PRO A 3 13.90 -13.85 0.48
N GLU A 4 13.15 -14.35 1.47
CA GLU A 4 11.70 -14.16 1.55
C GLU A 4 11.32 -12.70 1.82
N GLN A 5 12.02 -12.04 2.73
CA GLN A 5 11.82 -10.62 3.00
C GLN A 5 12.13 -9.78 1.77
N ARG A 6 13.21 -10.10 1.05
CA ARG A 6 13.57 -9.42 -0.19
C ARG A 6 12.50 -9.58 -1.26
N ALA A 7 11.96 -10.79 -1.42
CA ALA A 7 10.90 -11.05 -2.38
C ALA A 7 9.63 -10.24 -2.07
N LEU A 8 9.23 -10.16 -0.81
CA LEU A 8 8.10 -9.34 -0.37
C LEU A 8 8.36 -7.85 -0.58
N ARG A 9 9.55 -7.40 -0.20
CA ARG A 9 9.97 -6.01 -0.42
C ARG A 9 9.91 -5.65 -1.90
N ASP A 10 10.42 -6.50 -2.77
CA ASP A 10 10.44 -6.26 -4.22
C ASP A 10 9.02 -6.26 -4.80
N ARG A 11 8.16 -7.16 -4.34
CA ARG A 11 6.74 -7.18 -4.72
C ARG A 11 6.04 -5.88 -4.32
N PHE A 12 6.24 -5.43 -3.10
CA PHE A 12 5.69 -4.18 -2.58
C PHE A 12 6.21 -2.97 -3.36
N ALA A 13 7.50 -2.95 -3.67
CA ALA A 13 8.14 -1.87 -4.43
C ALA A 13 7.71 -1.81 -5.89
N ALA A 14 7.31 -2.92 -6.49
CA ALA A 14 6.94 -2.99 -7.91
C ALA A 14 5.50 -2.51 -8.19
N VAL A 15 4.67 -2.35 -7.17
CA VAL A 15 3.26 -1.99 -7.34
C VAL A 15 3.04 -0.66 -8.07
N PRO A 16 3.77 0.43 -7.78
CA PRO A 16 3.53 1.69 -8.49
C PRO A 16 3.63 1.60 -10.00
N GLU A 17 4.60 0.86 -10.52
CA GLU A 17 4.75 0.67 -11.96
C GLU A 17 3.60 -0.16 -12.55
N SER A 18 3.24 -1.25 -11.89
CA SER A 18 2.11 -2.11 -12.29
C SER A 18 0.79 -1.35 -12.24
N LEU A 19 0.59 -0.55 -11.19
CA LEU A 19 -0.59 0.28 -11.03
C LEU A 19 -0.68 1.33 -12.14
N ALA A 20 0.43 1.99 -12.47
CA ALA A 20 0.44 2.99 -13.54
C ALA A 20 -0.01 2.38 -14.88
N ARG A 21 0.51 1.21 -15.23
CA ARG A 21 0.10 0.52 -16.46
C ARG A 21 -1.39 0.15 -16.43
N ALA A 22 -1.84 -0.48 -15.35
CA ALA A 22 -3.23 -0.93 -15.22
C ALA A 22 -4.20 0.23 -15.20
N ALA A 23 -3.91 1.29 -14.45
CA ALA A 23 -4.78 2.45 -14.33
C ALA A 23 -4.89 3.23 -15.64
N ARG A 24 -3.77 3.42 -16.35
CA ARG A 24 -3.79 4.10 -17.65
C ARG A 24 -4.56 3.30 -18.69
N SER A 25 -4.39 1.98 -18.72
CA SER A 25 -5.14 1.11 -19.62
C SER A 25 -6.63 1.14 -19.31
N ALA A 26 -7.01 1.05 -18.04
CA ALA A 26 -8.41 1.12 -17.61
C ALA A 26 -9.02 2.50 -17.86
N ASN A 27 -8.26 3.57 -17.75
CA ASN A 27 -8.73 4.95 -17.94
C ASN A 27 -9.15 5.24 -19.38
N SER A 28 -8.70 4.44 -20.35
CA SER A 28 -9.12 4.56 -21.74
C SER A 28 -10.50 3.96 -22.00
N ARG A 29 -11.07 3.25 -21.02
CA ARG A 29 -12.41 2.62 -21.12
C ARG A 29 -13.43 3.43 -20.33
N PRO A 30 -14.68 3.57 -20.83
CA PRO A 30 -15.72 4.24 -20.05
C PRO A 30 -16.05 3.45 -18.78
N SER A 31 -16.20 4.15 -17.65
CA SER A 31 -16.70 3.56 -16.41
C SER A 31 -18.22 3.47 -16.47
N ALA A 32 -18.77 2.38 -15.93
CA ALA A 32 -20.22 2.27 -15.76
C ALA A 32 -20.70 3.23 -14.65
N PRO A 33 -21.96 3.67 -14.69
CA PRO A 33 -22.49 4.51 -13.62
C PRO A 33 -22.35 3.85 -12.25
N GLY A 34 -21.81 4.59 -11.27
CA GLY A 34 -21.60 4.10 -9.91
C GLY A 34 -20.31 3.33 -9.68
N GLU A 35 -19.55 3.02 -10.71
CA GLU A 35 -18.23 2.41 -10.58
C GLU A 35 -17.16 3.47 -10.26
N TRP A 36 -16.15 3.05 -9.51
CA TRP A 36 -14.98 3.88 -9.32
C TRP A 36 -14.17 3.98 -10.61
N SER A 37 -13.73 5.19 -10.93
CA SER A 37 -12.78 5.42 -12.00
C SER A 37 -11.39 4.93 -11.62
N SER A 38 -10.46 4.88 -12.58
CA SER A 38 -9.06 4.61 -12.31
C SER A 38 -8.49 5.59 -11.29
N SER A 39 -8.82 6.88 -11.40
CA SER A 39 -8.39 7.90 -10.43
C SER A 39 -8.95 7.62 -9.04
N ASP A 40 -10.19 7.18 -8.92
CA ASP A 40 -10.78 6.81 -7.63
C ASP A 40 -10.03 5.64 -6.98
N ILE A 41 -9.67 4.63 -7.75
CA ILE A 41 -8.91 3.47 -7.25
C ILE A 41 -7.52 3.90 -6.78
N VAL A 42 -6.83 4.74 -7.55
CA VAL A 42 -5.51 5.26 -7.14
C VAL A 42 -5.64 6.10 -5.86
N ARG A 43 -6.65 6.95 -5.75
CA ARG A 43 -6.92 7.71 -4.52
C ARG A 43 -7.19 6.80 -3.33
N HIS A 44 -7.91 5.70 -3.53
CA HIS A 44 -8.13 4.71 -2.47
C HIS A 44 -6.81 4.08 -2.01
N LEU A 45 -5.94 3.67 -2.94
CA LEU A 45 -4.64 3.10 -2.59
C LEU A 45 -3.72 4.10 -1.88
N ILE A 46 -3.78 5.39 -2.25
CA ILE A 46 -3.08 6.45 -1.52
C ILE A 46 -3.60 6.55 -0.08
N ALA A 47 -4.92 6.54 0.11
CA ALA A 47 -5.54 6.60 1.43
C ALA A 47 -5.13 5.39 2.28
N VAL A 48 -5.10 4.20 1.70
CA VAL A 48 -4.69 2.98 2.40
C VAL A 48 -3.22 3.08 2.83
N ASP A 49 -2.33 3.52 1.97
CA ASP A 49 -0.94 3.72 2.33
C ASP A 49 -0.80 4.74 3.46
N GLN A 50 -1.49 5.88 3.35
CA GLN A 50 -1.40 6.96 4.32
C GLN A 50 -2.00 6.61 5.68
N GLU A 51 -3.12 5.92 5.71
CA GLU A 51 -3.90 5.69 6.93
C GLU A 51 -3.66 4.31 7.55
N VAL A 52 -3.14 3.36 6.79
CA VAL A 52 -2.94 1.99 7.27
C VAL A 52 -1.46 1.59 7.27
N TRP A 53 -0.82 1.49 6.11
CA TRP A 53 0.51 0.87 6.03
C TRP A 53 1.63 1.77 6.56
N GLU A 54 1.67 3.04 6.21
CA GLU A 54 2.67 3.97 6.74
C GLU A 54 2.63 4.06 8.27
N PRO A 55 1.45 4.28 8.89
CA PRO A 55 1.36 4.34 10.35
C PRO A 55 1.77 3.02 11.02
N ARG A 56 1.35 1.89 10.47
CA ARG A 56 1.65 0.58 11.06
C ARG A 56 3.13 0.24 10.99
N LEU A 57 3.78 0.53 9.87
CA LEU A 57 5.24 0.35 9.74
C LEU A 57 5.99 1.24 10.72
N ARG A 58 5.54 2.46 10.93
CA ARG A 58 6.13 3.38 11.90
C ARG A 58 5.91 2.91 13.33
N GLN A 59 4.69 2.47 13.66
CA GLN A 59 4.34 1.99 14.99
C GLN A 59 5.12 0.72 15.35
N VAL A 60 5.23 -0.23 14.44
CA VAL A 60 5.96 -1.47 14.70
C VAL A 60 7.45 -1.21 14.96
N ALA A 61 7.99 -0.15 14.37
CA ALA A 61 9.39 0.24 14.58
C ALA A 61 9.64 0.92 15.94
N THR A 62 8.64 1.55 16.54
CA THR A 62 8.79 2.42 17.71
C THR A 62 7.99 1.99 18.93
N GLU A 63 6.99 1.13 18.79
CA GLU A 63 6.11 0.69 19.87
C GLU A 63 6.25 -0.82 20.11
N ASN A 64 6.00 -1.25 21.33
CA ASN A 64 6.00 -2.67 21.68
C ASN A 64 4.59 -3.23 21.44
N ASP A 65 4.48 -4.20 20.55
CA ASP A 65 3.25 -4.90 20.20
C ASP A 65 2.05 -3.95 20.04
N PRO A 66 2.09 -2.99 19.10
CA PRO A 66 0.95 -2.14 18.84
C PRO A 66 -0.26 -2.96 18.42
N ALA A 67 -1.45 -2.51 18.80
CA ALA A 67 -2.72 -3.16 18.45
C ALA A 67 -3.37 -2.42 17.29
N TRP A 68 -3.85 -3.15 16.28
CA TRP A 68 -4.46 -2.58 15.10
C TRP A 68 -5.88 -3.07 14.88
N PRO A 69 -6.86 -2.16 14.80
CA PRO A 69 -8.21 -2.51 14.39
C PRO A 69 -8.25 -2.75 12.87
N TRP A 70 -9.35 -3.35 12.41
CA TRP A 70 -9.68 -3.31 11.00
C TRP A 70 -9.98 -1.86 10.60
N VAL A 71 -9.32 -1.39 9.55
CA VAL A 71 -9.52 -0.05 8.99
C VAL A 71 -9.73 -0.17 7.49
N GLU A 72 -10.77 0.45 6.98
CA GLU A 72 -11.07 0.47 5.55
C GLU A 72 -11.23 1.92 5.08
N PRO A 73 -10.13 2.55 4.65
CA PRO A 73 -10.17 3.93 4.17
C PRO A 73 -11.00 4.08 2.92
N ASP A 74 -11.60 5.26 2.76
CA ASP A 74 -12.22 5.65 1.51
C ASP A 74 -11.13 6.15 0.53
N ARG A 75 -11.39 7.13 -0.24
CA ARG A 75 -10.47 7.74 -1.20
C ARG A 75 -9.73 8.92 -0.55
N TRP A 76 -8.47 9.04 -0.88
CA TRP A 76 -7.68 10.21 -0.48
C TRP A 76 -8.29 11.49 -1.07
N ASN A 77 -8.51 12.48 -0.23
CA ASN A 77 -9.14 13.74 -0.61
C ASN A 77 -8.13 14.89 -0.82
N GLY A 78 -6.85 14.61 -0.72
CA GLY A 78 -5.80 15.57 -1.03
C GLY A 78 -5.71 15.85 -2.53
N ALA A 79 -5.03 16.94 -2.89
CA ALA A 79 -4.83 17.37 -4.28
C ALA A 79 -6.12 17.33 -5.12
N PRO A 80 -7.16 18.12 -4.76
CA PRO A 80 -8.40 18.15 -5.52
C PRO A 80 -8.12 18.56 -6.97
N GLY A 81 -8.75 17.86 -7.93
CA GLY A 81 -8.55 18.12 -9.35
C GLY A 81 -7.26 17.55 -9.94
N ALA A 82 -6.47 16.80 -9.17
CA ALA A 82 -5.25 16.17 -9.69
C ALA A 82 -5.58 15.21 -10.84
N SER A 83 -4.70 15.20 -11.84
CA SER A 83 -4.77 14.24 -12.95
C SER A 83 -4.42 12.83 -12.49
N LEU A 84 -4.77 11.82 -13.29
CA LEU A 84 -4.36 10.45 -13.02
C LEU A 84 -2.84 10.33 -12.87
N ASP A 85 -2.07 10.97 -13.77
CA ASP A 85 -0.60 10.93 -13.70
C ASP A 85 -0.07 11.57 -12.41
N GLU A 86 -0.65 12.68 -11.97
CA GLU A 86 -0.27 13.31 -10.70
C GLU A 86 -0.58 12.40 -9.50
N LEU A 87 -1.71 11.71 -9.52
CA LEU A 87 -2.07 10.75 -8.46
C LEU A 87 -1.15 9.53 -8.44
N LEU A 88 -0.79 9.03 -9.61
CA LEU A 88 0.17 7.92 -9.74
C LEU A 88 1.55 8.31 -9.21
N ASP A 89 1.99 9.54 -9.48
CA ASP A 89 3.25 10.06 -8.95
C ASP A 89 3.21 10.19 -7.43
N GLU A 90 2.10 10.64 -6.87
CA GLU A 90 1.91 10.73 -5.41
C GLU A 90 1.98 9.34 -4.76
N PHE A 91 1.29 8.35 -5.33
CA PHE A 91 1.35 6.98 -4.83
C PHE A 91 2.78 6.42 -4.89
N ALA A 92 3.46 6.63 -6.01
CA ALA A 92 4.84 6.16 -6.20
C ALA A 92 5.80 6.79 -5.19
N ALA A 93 5.68 8.09 -4.92
CA ALA A 93 6.53 8.79 -3.95
C ALA A 93 6.32 8.25 -2.52
N ARG A 94 5.07 8.01 -2.12
CA ARG A 94 4.75 7.43 -0.80
C ARG A 94 5.32 6.03 -0.66
N ARG A 95 5.10 5.18 -1.66
CA ARG A 95 5.59 3.82 -1.66
C ARG A 95 7.12 3.77 -1.63
N SER A 96 7.78 4.60 -2.40
CA SER A 96 9.25 4.71 -2.43
C SER A 96 9.81 5.07 -1.05
N SER A 97 9.15 5.97 -0.33
CA SER A 97 9.54 6.35 1.03
C SER A 97 9.42 5.16 2.00
N MET A 98 8.32 4.39 1.92
CA MET A 98 8.14 3.19 2.74
C MET A 98 9.19 2.12 2.42
N VAL A 99 9.48 1.91 1.15
CA VAL A 99 10.51 0.94 0.71
C VAL A 99 11.89 1.33 1.24
N ALA A 100 12.23 2.62 1.22
CA ALA A 100 13.47 3.11 1.79
C ALA A 100 13.55 2.81 3.30
N GLY A 101 12.44 2.92 4.01
CA GLY A 101 12.34 2.54 5.42
C GLY A 101 12.60 1.04 5.63
N LEU A 102 12.05 0.19 4.78
CA LEU A 102 12.30 -1.26 4.84
C LEU A 102 13.77 -1.60 4.58
N ASP A 103 14.39 -0.92 3.62
CA ASP A 103 15.79 -1.14 3.26
C ASP A 103 16.74 -0.77 4.40
N GLY A 104 16.32 0.10 5.30
CA GLY A 104 17.08 0.48 6.49
C GLY A 104 16.92 -0.45 7.68
N LEU A 105 16.04 -1.45 7.62
CA LEU A 105 15.81 -2.35 8.76
C LEU A 105 16.88 -3.43 8.84
N ASP A 106 17.36 -3.67 10.08
CA ASP A 106 18.17 -4.83 10.39
C ASP A 106 17.29 -6.06 10.71
N GLU A 107 17.92 -7.17 11.10
CA GLU A 107 17.21 -8.39 11.46
C GLU A 107 16.18 -8.16 12.57
N ARG A 108 16.53 -7.41 13.60
CA ARG A 108 15.64 -7.07 14.71
C ARG A 108 14.47 -6.22 14.25
N GLY A 109 14.72 -5.27 13.36
CA GLY A 109 13.69 -4.42 12.79
C GLY A 109 12.63 -5.23 12.03
N TRP A 110 13.07 -6.17 11.22
CA TRP A 110 12.16 -7.05 10.47
C TRP A 110 11.36 -7.98 11.38
N ALA A 111 11.89 -8.36 12.54
CA ALA A 111 11.22 -9.25 13.49
C ALA A 111 10.21 -8.55 14.40
N ARG A 112 10.17 -7.24 14.41
CA ARG A 112 9.21 -6.50 15.24
C ARG A 112 7.80 -6.76 14.72
N ALA A 113 6.82 -6.77 15.64
CA ALA A 113 5.46 -7.17 15.31
C ALA A 113 4.44 -6.37 16.11
N GLY A 114 3.22 -6.36 15.60
CA GLY A 114 2.02 -5.90 16.28
C GLY A 114 0.92 -6.95 16.18
N THR A 115 -0.24 -6.67 16.76
CA THR A 115 -1.38 -7.59 16.76
C THR A 115 -2.57 -6.95 16.08
N HIS A 116 -2.98 -7.54 14.97
CA HIS A 116 -4.16 -7.13 14.23
C HIS A 116 -5.40 -7.84 14.76
N ALA A 117 -6.51 -7.11 14.87
CA ALA A 117 -7.77 -7.65 15.39
C ALA A 117 -8.28 -8.85 14.59
N THR A 118 -8.07 -8.87 13.28
CA THR A 118 -8.52 -9.94 12.39
C THR A 118 -7.44 -10.98 12.12
N TYR A 119 -6.20 -10.53 11.82
CA TYR A 119 -5.13 -11.40 11.34
C TYR A 119 -4.19 -11.91 12.44
N GLY A 120 -4.33 -11.39 13.66
CA GLY A 120 -3.44 -11.76 14.76
C GLY A 120 -2.07 -11.09 14.65
N ARG A 121 -1.04 -11.77 15.13
CA ARG A 121 0.31 -11.24 15.13
C ARG A 121 0.86 -11.09 13.71
N LEU A 122 1.32 -9.89 13.39
CA LEU A 122 1.96 -9.58 12.10
C LEU A 122 3.32 -8.91 12.39
N ASP A 123 4.39 -9.52 11.90
CA ASP A 123 5.69 -8.88 11.84
C ASP A 123 5.77 -7.97 10.61
N VAL A 124 6.91 -7.37 10.33
CA VAL A 124 7.06 -6.47 9.17
C VAL A 124 6.78 -7.22 7.87
N ALA A 125 7.29 -8.43 7.71
CA ALA A 125 7.01 -9.26 6.52
C ALA A 125 5.51 -9.53 6.38
N GLY A 126 4.82 -9.85 7.47
CA GLY A 126 3.38 -10.06 7.47
C GLY A 126 2.59 -8.82 7.08
N LEU A 127 2.99 -7.64 7.55
CA LEU A 127 2.39 -6.37 7.15
C LEU A 127 2.55 -6.12 5.65
N ILE A 128 3.75 -6.31 5.13
CA ILE A 128 4.04 -6.09 3.71
C ILE A 128 3.29 -7.09 2.83
N GLU A 129 3.17 -8.33 3.26
CA GLU A 129 2.39 -9.34 2.55
C GLU A 129 0.92 -8.95 2.45
N ARG A 130 0.32 -8.48 3.56
CA ARG A 130 -1.06 -7.98 3.56
C ARG A 130 -1.24 -6.78 2.66
N ALA A 131 -0.29 -5.84 2.70
CA ALA A 131 -0.32 -4.67 1.83
C ALA A 131 -0.27 -5.06 0.35
N ALA A 132 0.64 -5.96 -0.02
CA ALA A 132 0.78 -6.41 -1.40
C ALA A 132 -0.43 -7.21 -1.89
N ASP A 133 -1.05 -8.02 -1.04
CA ASP A 133 -2.28 -8.74 -1.37
C ASP A 133 -3.44 -7.77 -1.60
N HIS A 134 -3.58 -6.76 -0.78
CA HIS A 134 -4.59 -5.71 -0.95
C HIS A 134 -4.38 -4.93 -2.26
N ASP A 135 -3.14 -4.56 -2.56
CA ASP A 135 -2.79 -3.91 -3.81
C ASP A 135 -3.20 -4.78 -5.01
N GLN A 136 -2.90 -6.07 -4.93
CA GLN A 136 -3.22 -7.02 -6.01
C GLN A 136 -4.71 -7.13 -6.27
N GLU A 137 -5.54 -7.09 -5.24
CA GLU A 137 -7.00 -7.09 -5.40
C GLU A 137 -7.46 -5.89 -6.23
N HIS A 138 -6.91 -4.70 -5.97
CA HIS A 138 -7.26 -3.49 -6.71
C HIS A 138 -6.66 -3.46 -8.12
N LEU A 139 -5.45 -3.99 -8.31
CA LEU A 139 -4.89 -4.18 -9.65
C LEU A 139 -5.78 -5.10 -10.50
N ALA A 140 -6.26 -6.19 -9.93
CA ALA A 140 -7.17 -7.11 -10.61
C ALA A 140 -8.48 -6.43 -11.02
N SER A 141 -9.00 -5.51 -10.20
CA SER A 141 -10.22 -4.78 -10.51
C SER A 141 -10.08 -3.79 -11.67
N LEU A 142 -8.85 -3.43 -12.03
CA LEU A 142 -8.55 -2.55 -13.16
C LEU A 142 -8.39 -3.32 -14.50
N ALA A 143 -8.30 -4.61 -14.42
CA ALA A 143 -8.06 -5.46 -15.60
C ALA A 143 -9.26 -5.55 -16.54
#